data_a53bad3f0804da2a21e8338350a2e19f
#
_entry.id   a53bad3f0804da2a21e8338350a2e19f
#
_cell.length_a   1.000
_cell.length_b   1.000
_cell.length_c   1.000
_cell.angle_alpha   90.00
_cell.angle_beta   90.00
_cell.angle_gamma   90.00
#
_symmetry.space_group_name_H-M   'P 1'
#
loop_
_entity.id
_entity.type
_entity.pdbx_description
1 polymer ?
#
loop_
_entity_poly.entity_id
_entity_poly.type
_entity_poly.pdbx_seq_one_letter_code
_entity_poly.pdbx_strand_id
1 'polypeptide(L)'
;MKFPRMWQVCLAEIRANGCTYRVALYLLDRASFSRRVVLSTKTMQKHGVSRNGKRNALQQLRQKGLIAVEEHPNKSPVVTVRFVD
;
A
#
# COMPACT_ATOMS: atom_id res chain seq x y z
N MET A 1 -4.35 12.18 -10.25
CA MET A 1 -3.29 11.17 -10.06
C MET A 1 -3.42 10.08 -11.13
N LYS A 2 -2.31 9.75 -11.76
CA LYS A 2 -2.28 8.71 -12.76
C LYS A 2 -2.03 7.34 -12.11
N PHE A 3 -2.92 6.38 -12.34
CA PHE A 3 -2.81 5.05 -11.75
C PHE A 3 -1.84 4.20 -12.60
N PRO A 4 -0.70 3.75 -12.08
CA PRO A 4 0.27 2.99 -12.85
C PRO A 4 -0.33 1.68 -13.37
N ARG A 5 -0.01 1.36 -14.61
CA ARG A 5 -0.57 0.19 -15.29
C ARG A 5 -0.28 -1.12 -14.54
N MET A 6 0.96 -1.28 -14.08
CA MET A 6 1.37 -2.47 -13.34
C MET A 6 0.53 -2.69 -12.09
N TRP A 7 0.23 -1.61 -11.38
CA TRP A 7 -0.64 -1.65 -10.22
C TRP A 7 -2.07 -2.04 -10.58
N GLN A 8 -2.59 -1.51 -11.69
CA GLN A 8 -3.93 -1.85 -12.15
C GLN A 8 -4.06 -3.35 -12.45
N VAL A 9 -3.10 -3.89 -13.19
CA VAL A 9 -3.09 -5.31 -13.57
C VAL A 9 -2.99 -6.20 -12.33
N CYS A 10 -2.06 -5.90 -11.43
CA CYS A 10 -1.87 -6.71 -10.23
C CYS A 10 -3.07 -6.65 -9.29
N LEU A 11 -3.67 -5.48 -9.11
CA LEU A 11 -4.86 -5.35 -8.26
C LEU A 11 -6.04 -6.14 -8.81
N ALA A 12 -6.19 -6.18 -10.14
CA ALA A 12 -7.22 -6.98 -10.78
C ALA A 12 -6.96 -8.49 -10.59
N GLU A 13 -5.71 -8.92 -10.72
CA GLU A 13 -5.34 -10.33 -10.56
C GLU A 13 -5.60 -10.85 -9.14
N ILE A 14 -5.27 -10.07 -8.13
CA ILE A 14 -5.46 -10.47 -6.73
C ILE A 14 -6.90 -10.27 -6.26
N ARG A 15 -7.77 -9.75 -7.10
CA ARG A 15 -9.17 -9.42 -6.77
C ARG A 15 -9.22 -8.58 -5.49
N ALA A 16 -8.47 -7.48 -5.51
CA ALA A 16 -8.31 -6.62 -4.35
C ALA A 16 -9.66 -6.16 -3.79
N ASN A 17 -9.83 -6.24 -2.48
CA ASN A 17 -11.01 -5.73 -1.79
C ASN A 17 -10.88 -4.21 -1.59
N GLY A 18 -11.92 -3.59 -1.02
CA GLY A 18 -11.94 -2.15 -0.78
C GLY A 18 -10.78 -1.64 0.05
N CYS A 19 -10.37 -2.41 1.09
CA CYS A 19 -9.24 -2.05 1.94
C CYS A 19 -7.94 -2.03 1.16
N THR A 20 -7.71 -3.04 0.31
CA THR A 20 -6.51 -3.11 -0.53
C THR A 20 -6.44 -1.93 -1.49
N TYR A 21 -7.55 -1.58 -2.13
CA TYR A 21 -7.62 -0.41 -3.01
C TYR A 21 -7.33 0.89 -2.27
N ARG A 22 -7.89 1.06 -1.07
CA ARG A 22 -7.65 2.27 -0.27
C ARG A 22 -6.19 2.41 0.11
N VAL A 23 -5.55 1.31 0.53
CA VAL A 23 -4.12 1.31 0.84
C VAL A 23 -3.30 1.62 -0.41
N ALA A 24 -3.64 0.99 -1.55
CA ALA A 24 -2.95 1.23 -2.81
C ALA A 24 -3.05 2.69 -3.24
N LEU A 25 -4.24 3.28 -3.19
CA LEU A 25 -4.44 4.68 -3.54
C LEU A 25 -3.65 5.62 -2.64
N TYR A 26 -3.65 5.34 -1.33
CA TYR A 26 -2.88 6.13 -0.37
C TYR A 26 -1.38 6.06 -0.68
N LEU A 27 -0.86 4.87 -0.93
CA LEU A 27 0.55 4.69 -1.24
C LEU A 27 0.95 5.38 -2.53
N LEU A 28 0.13 5.28 -3.58
CA LEU A 28 0.42 5.92 -4.85
C LEU A 28 0.37 7.45 -4.75
N ASP A 29 -0.56 7.98 -3.97
CA ASP A 29 -0.66 9.40 -3.71
C ASP A 29 0.60 9.92 -3.01
N ARG A 30 1.05 9.23 -1.97
CA ARG A 30 2.26 9.60 -1.25
C ARG A 30 3.53 9.38 -2.06
N ALA A 31 3.54 8.38 -2.95
CA ALA A 31 4.69 8.08 -3.79
C ALA A 31 5.00 9.20 -4.79
N SER A 32 4.04 10.08 -5.08
CA SER A 32 4.29 11.26 -5.90
C SER A 32 5.27 12.23 -5.23
N PHE A 33 5.42 12.16 -3.90
CA PHE A 33 6.38 12.97 -3.14
C PHE A 33 7.61 12.17 -2.73
N SER A 34 7.41 10.92 -2.31
CA SER A 34 8.50 10.04 -1.88
C SER A 34 8.09 8.58 -2.06
N ARG A 35 8.98 7.77 -2.62
CA ARG A 35 8.71 6.33 -2.80
C ARG A 35 8.67 5.57 -1.48
N ARG A 36 9.27 6.13 -0.42
CA ARG A 36 9.24 5.53 0.91
C ARG A 36 8.13 6.19 1.72
N VAL A 37 7.18 5.39 2.16
CA VAL A 37 5.99 5.87 2.88
C VAL A 37 5.90 5.14 4.22
N VAL A 38 5.77 5.89 5.31
CA VAL A 38 5.50 5.31 6.62
C VAL A 38 4.00 5.08 6.74
N LEU A 39 3.62 3.81 6.95
CA LEU A 39 2.21 3.42 6.97
C LEU A 39 1.76 3.11 8.39
N SER A 40 1.28 4.13 9.11
CA SER A 40 0.82 3.95 10.48
C SER A 40 -0.62 3.41 10.52
N THR A 41 -0.92 2.61 11.54
CA THR A 41 -2.28 2.11 11.78
C THR A 41 -3.26 3.26 11.98
N LYS A 42 -2.82 4.29 12.70
CA LYS A 42 -3.63 5.47 13.00
C LYS A 42 -4.06 6.20 11.72
N THR A 43 -3.12 6.38 10.79
CA THR A 43 -3.43 7.00 9.49
C THR A 43 -4.40 6.14 8.69
N MET A 44 -4.18 4.82 8.68
CA MET A 44 -5.07 3.92 7.95
C MET A 44 -6.48 3.91 8.52
N GLN A 45 -6.62 3.99 9.82
CA GLN A 45 -7.96 4.09 10.46
C GLN A 45 -8.70 5.35 10.02
N LYS A 46 -8.01 6.46 9.84
CA LYS A 46 -8.60 7.69 9.31
C LYS A 46 -9.13 7.51 7.89
N HIS A 47 -8.54 6.62 7.12
CA HIS A 47 -8.98 6.31 5.77
C HIS A 47 -9.96 5.13 5.70
N GLY A 48 -10.48 4.70 6.84
CA GLY A 48 -11.44 3.62 6.91
C GLY A 48 -10.85 2.23 6.74
N VAL A 49 -9.55 2.09 6.97
CA VAL A 49 -8.87 0.79 6.87
C VAL A 49 -8.52 0.29 8.27
N SER A 50 -9.03 -0.89 8.63
CA SER A 50 -8.74 -1.50 9.92
C SER A 50 -7.29 -2.01 9.96
N ARG A 51 -6.83 -2.35 11.17
CA ARG A 51 -5.49 -2.92 11.36
C ARG A 51 -5.30 -4.20 10.55
N ASN A 52 -6.30 -5.09 10.57
CA ASN A 52 -6.25 -6.33 9.80
C ASN A 52 -6.32 -6.07 8.30
N GLY A 53 -7.14 -5.12 7.87
CA GLY A 53 -7.24 -4.71 6.48
C GLY A 53 -5.91 -4.16 5.95
N LYS A 54 -5.24 -3.33 6.74
CA LYS A 54 -3.90 -2.80 6.40
C LYS A 54 -2.90 -3.95 6.22
N ARG A 55 -2.87 -4.87 7.18
CA ARG A 55 -1.95 -6.01 7.14
C ARG A 55 -2.18 -6.90 5.92
N ASN A 56 -3.43 -7.23 5.64
CA ASN A 56 -3.78 -8.05 4.48
C ASN A 56 -3.44 -7.36 3.17
N ALA A 57 -3.73 -6.05 3.07
CA ALA A 57 -3.41 -5.28 1.88
C ALA A 57 -1.91 -5.24 1.62
N LEU A 58 -1.11 -4.97 2.64
CA LEU A 58 0.34 -4.95 2.51
C LEU A 58 0.87 -6.32 2.07
N GLN A 59 0.34 -7.40 2.63
CA GLN A 59 0.75 -8.74 2.27
C GLN A 59 0.45 -9.04 0.80
N GLN A 60 -0.74 -8.71 0.33
CA GLN A 60 -1.13 -8.93 -1.06
C GLN A 60 -0.28 -8.12 -2.03
N LEU A 61 -0.06 -6.84 -1.75
CA LEU A 61 0.76 -5.98 -2.59
C LEU A 61 2.22 -6.43 -2.61
N ARG A 62 2.73 -6.87 -1.48
CA ARG A 62 4.09 -7.38 -1.35
C ARG A 62 4.28 -8.66 -2.17
N GLN A 63 3.31 -9.57 -2.16
CA GLN A 63 3.37 -10.82 -2.93
C GLN A 63 3.45 -10.56 -4.43
N LYS A 64 2.86 -9.47 -4.91
CA LYS A 64 2.92 -9.08 -6.31
C LYS A 64 4.17 -8.25 -6.66
N GLY A 65 5.01 -7.97 -5.67
CA GLY A 65 6.22 -7.19 -5.89
C GLY A 65 5.99 -5.70 -6.12
N LEU A 66 4.79 -5.20 -5.83
CA LEU A 66 4.46 -3.78 -6.00
C LEU A 66 5.09 -2.91 -4.93
N ILE A 67 5.33 -3.49 -3.76
CA ILE A 67 5.92 -2.78 -2.61
C ILE A 67 6.97 -3.65 -1.94
N ALA A 68 7.89 -2.98 -1.23
CA ALA A 68 8.78 -3.62 -0.27
C ALA A 68 8.45 -3.06 1.11
N VAL A 69 8.36 -3.92 2.12
CA VAL A 69 7.99 -3.52 3.47
C VAL A 69 9.15 -3.75 4.42
N GLU A 70 9.55 -2.70 5.14
CA GLU A 70 10.52 -2.79 6.22
C GLU A 70 9.78 -2.69 7.54
N GLU A 71 9.83 -3.75 8.36
CA GLU A 71 9.21 -3.74 9.67
C GLU A 71 10.28 -3.47 10.73
N HIS A 72 9.98 -2.55 11.65
CA HIS A 72 10.85 -2.22 12.76
C HIS A 72 10.10 -2.42 14.08
N PRO A 73 10.74 -2.99 15.11
CA PRO A 73 10.09 -3.15 16.41
C PRO A 73 9.60 -1.81 16.96
N ASN A 74 8.36 -1.78 17.44
CA ASN A 74 7.73 -0.61 18.07
C ASN A 74 7.62 0.63 17.15
N LYS A 75 7.73 0.44 15.83
CA LYS A 75 7.60 1.52 14.86
C LYS A 75 6.67 1.12 13.75
N SER A 76 6.06 2.11 13.10
CA SER A 76 5.23 1.85 11.91
C SER A 76 6.08 1.31 10.77
N PRO A 77 5.55 0.38 9.96
CA PRO A 77 6.31 -0.16 8.84
C PRO A 77 6.59 0.92 7.80
N VAL A 78 7.76 0.83 7.17
CA VAL A 78 8.14 1.69 6.05
C VAL A 78 7.91 0.91 4.76
N VAL A 79 7.10 1.49 3.88
CA VAL A 79 6.74 0.86 2.60
C VAL A 79 7.45 1.58 1.47
N THR A 80 8.17 0.82 0.64
CA THR A 80 8.78 1.35 -0.57
C THR A 80 7.90 0.98 -1.75
N VAL A 81 7.41 1.98 -2.47
CA VAL A 81 6.49 1.79 -3.60
C VAL A 81 7.30 1.59 -4.87
N ARG A 82 6.95 0.55 -5.64
CA ARG A 82 7.59 0.20 -6.90
C ARG A 82 6.65 0.41 -8.09
N PHE A 83 7.23 0.44 -9.29
CA PHE A 83 6.48 0.57 -10.55
C PHE A 83 5.63 1.84 -10.58
N VAL A 84 6.21 2.94 -10.12
CA VAL A 84 5.57 4.26 -10.14
C VAL A 84 6.22 5.06 -11.27
N ASP A 85 5.38 5.65 -12.12
CA ASP A 85 5.84 6.50 -13.22
C ASP A 85 6.35 7.85 -12.72
#